data_0051d39f07512b878083cab1a74569cc
#
_entry.id   0051d39f07512b878083cab1a74569cc
#
_cell.length_a   1.000
_cell.length_b   1.000
_cell.length_c   1.000
_cell.angle_alpha   90.00
_cell.angle_beta   90.00
_cell.angle_gamma   90.00
#
_symmetry.space_group_name_H-M   'P 1'
#
loop_
_entity.id
_entity.type
_entity.pdbx_description
1 polymer ?
#
loop_
_entity_poly.entity_id
_entity_poly.type
_entity_poly.pdbx_seq_one_letter_code
_entity_poly.pdbx_strand_id
1 'polypeptide(L)'
;MSRVSRSERPDVSPFALTGLHCADMRVLAAMSGGVDSSVAAARLVEAGHDVVGVHLALSKDAQQTRESARGCCSLEDSADARRVCDHLGIPFYVWDFSDRFKEEVIDNFVWSYEHGETPNPCLRCNEKIKFAALLDRAVTLGFDAIATGHYAIIDDEGNLRRSTDPLKDQSYVLGVLTRDELDRCLFPVGDTEKPQIREEAARHGFATASKPDSYDICFIPDGNTQAFLGRSIGMRPGMIKDTEGRELKEHDGAFQYTIGQRKGLNIRVPAEDGKPRYVTDVDTATGTVTVGPREALRVTEITADRLKVLHPAMKGELTANVQIRAHGGVVACTARIEDDQMTLALHEPLEGVARGQAAVLYLPDPDGQGDIVLGSGTICATA
;
A
#
# COMPACT_ATOMS: atom_id res chain seq x y z
N MET A 1 37.72 -38.52 0.20
CA MET A 1 36.93 -37.53 0.93
C MET A 1 37.63 -36.19 0.85
N SER A 2 37.40 -35.44 -0.21
CA SER A 2 37.96 -34.11 -0.43
C SER A 2 36.90 -33.06 -0.01
N ARG A 3 37.27 -32.21 0.95
CA ARG A 3 36.47 -31.08 1.37
C ARG A 3 36.43 -30.06 0.24
N VAL A 4 35.23 -29.80 -0.30
CA VAL A 4 34.99 -28.66 -1.18
C VAL A 4 35.05 -27.41 -0.30
N SER A 5 36.01 -26.51 -0.56
CA SER A 5 36.16 -25.21 0.07
C SER A 5 34.94 -24.35 -0.27
N ARG A 6 34.25 -23.83 0.74
CA ARG A 6 33.32 -22.73 0.55
C ARG A 6 34.12 -21.53 0.03
N SER A 7 33.89 -21.15 -1.23
CA SER A 7 34.36 -19.88 -1.75
C SER A 7 33.68 -18.78 -0.96
N GLU A 8 34.47 -17.94 -0.33
CA GLU A 8 34.05 -16.66 0.28
C GLU A 8 33.31 -15.86 -0.80
N ARG A 9 32.01 -15.62 -0.60
CA ARG A 9 31.28 -14.67 -1.42
C ARG A 9 31.85 -13.29 -1.11
N PRO A 10 32.08 -12.43 -2.11
CA PRO A 10 32.49 -11.07 -1.86
C PRO A 10 31.42 -10.38 -0.99
N ASP A 11 31.88 -9.66 0.01
CA ASP A 11 31.08 -8.77 0.87
C ASP A 11 30.55 -7.65 -0.04
N VAL A 12 29.39 -7.87 -0.67
CA VAL A 12 28.76 -6.89 -1.53
C VAL A 12 28.18 -5.83 -0.62
N SER A 13 28.78 -4.64 -0.62
CA SER A 13 28.22 -3.46 0.05
C SER A 13 26.73 -3.35 -0.30
N PRO A 14 25.82 -3.14 0.68
CA PRO A 14 24.39 -3.00 0.44
C PRO A 14 24.04 -1.88 -0.55
N PHE A 15 24.93 -0.93 -0.77
CA PHE A 15 24.78 0.18 -1.74
C PHE A 15 25.01 -0.21 -3.21
N ALA A 16 25.38 -1.45 -3.53
CA ALA A 16 25.71 -1.87 -4.89
C ALA A 16 24.54 -2.48 -5.66
N LEU A 17 23.34 -2.59 -5.07
CA LEU A 17 22.16 -3.19 -5.71
C LEU A 17 21.22 -2.19 -6.40
N THR A 18 21.64 -0.93 -6.53
CA THR A 18 20.85 0.11 -7.19
C THR A 18 20.94 -0.01 -8.72
N GLY A 19 19.90 -0.52 -9.31
CA GLY A 19 19.69 -0.57 -10.75
C GLY A 19 19.64 -1.98 -11.35
N LEU A 20 18.83 -2.14 -12.38
CA LEU A 20 18.70 -3.32 -13.26
C LEU A 20 20.05 -3.74 -13.92
N HIS A 21 21.16 -3.06 -13.62
CA HIS A 21 22.46 -3.20 -14.27
C HIS A 21 23.46 -4.07 -13.50
N CYS A 22 23.16 -4.57 -12.30
CA CYS A 22 23.96 -5.64 -11.68
C CYS A 22 23.62 -6.96 -12.34
N ALA A 23 24.42 -7.40 -13.30
CA ALA A 23 24.30 -8.73 -13.92
C ALA A 23 24.49 -9.84 -12.85
N ASP A 24 23.81 -10.98 -13.07
CA ASP A 24 23.95 -12.22 -12.28
C ASP A 24 23.33 -12.25 -10.86
N MET A 25 22.30 -11.41 -10.56
CA MET A 25 21.53 -11.59 -9.33
C MET A 25 20.53 -12.74 -9.45
N ARG A 26 20.29 -13.44 -8.35
CA ARG A 26 19.20 -14.39 -8.20
C ARG A 26 17.97 -13.68 -7.64
N VAL A 27 16.96 -13.44 -8.51
CA VAL A 27 15.81 -12.58 -8.19
C VAL A 27 14.53 -13.41 -8.07
N LEU A 28 13.77 -13.18 -6.99
CA LEU A 28 12.43 -13.72 -6.82
C LEU A 28 11.40 -12.71 -7.31
N ALA A 29 10.78 -12.95 -8.47
CA ALA A 29 9.76 -12.10 -9.05
C ALA A 29 8.37 -12.44 -8.50
N ALA A 30 7.73 -11.49 -7.80
CA ALA A 30 6.37 -11.64 -7.28
C ALA A 30 5.35 -11.47 -8.41
N MET A 31 4.72 -12.57 -8.82
CA MET A 31 3.82 -12.68 -9.95
C MET A 31 2.36 -12.61 -9.49
N SER A 32 1.72 -11.45 -9.66
CA SER A 32 0.31 -11.25 -9.31
C SER A 32 -0.67 -11.78 -10.37
N GLY A 33 -0.18 -12.17 -11.56
CA GLY A 33 -1.02 -12.51 -12.71
C GLY A 33 -1.56 -11.28 -13.45
N GLY A 34 -1.09 -10.08 -13.13
CA GLY A 34 -1.35 -8.83 -13.83
C GLY A 34 -0.26 -8.46 -14.84
N VAL A 35 -0.53 -7.47 -15.69
CA VAL A 35 0.38 -7.00 -16.73
C VAL A 35 1.71 -6.49 -16.18
N ASP A 36 1.69 -5.75 -15.06
CA ASP A 36 2.87 -5.09 -14.49
C ASP A 36 3.90 -6.11 -13.98
N SER A 37 3.45 -7.11 -13.24
CA SER A 37 4.33 -8.19 -12.77
C SER A 37 4.86 -9.06 -13.91
N SER A 38 4.09 -9.19 -15.00
CA SER A 38 4.52 -9.92 -16.19
C SER A 38 5.69 -9.21 -16.88
N VAL A 39 5.56 -7.90 -17.09
CA VAL A 39 6.62 -7.08 -17.71
C VAL A 39 7.83 -6.94 -16.78
N ALA A 40 7.59 -6.77 -15.47
CA ALA A 40 8.67 -6.74 -14.49
C ALA A 40 9.55 -8.01 -14.57
N ALA A 41 8.95 -9.20 -14.63
CA ALA A 41 9.68 -10.46 -14.78
C ALA A 41 10.42 -10.55 -16.13
N ALA A 42 9.79 -10.11 -17.23
CA ALA A 42 10.42 -10.12 -18.56
C ALA A 42 11.69 -9.24 -18.59
N ARG A 43 11.62 -8.02 -18.07
CA ARG A 43 12.75 -7.09 -17.98
C ARG A 43 13.93 -7.65 -17.18
N LEU A 44 13.65 -8.37 -16.07
CA LEU A 44 14.69 -9.02 -15.29
C LEU A 44 15.38 -10.14 -16.04
N VAL A 45 14.62 -10.96 -16.78
CA VAL A 45 15.19 -12.01 -17.65
C VAL A 45 16.04 -11.41 -18.76
N GLU A 46 15.56 -10.34 -19.41
CA GLU A 46 16.30 -9.62 -20.46
C GLU A 46 17.56 -8.95 -19.93
N ALA A 47 17.55 -8.48 -18.68
CA ALA A 47 18.73 -7.96 -18.00
C ALA A 47 19.75 -9.04 -17.61
N GLY A 48 19.43 -10.33 -17.81
CA GLY A 48 20.34 -11.46 -17.56
C GLY A 48 20.36 -11.99 -16.13
N HIS A 49 19.33 -11.68 -15.31
CA HIS A 49 19.22 -12.21 -13.96
C HIS A 49 18.73 -13.68 -13.93
N ASP A 50 19.10 -14.43 -12.88
CA ASP A 50 18.50 -15.73 -12.55
C ASP A 50 17.14 -15.51 -11.87
N VAL A 51 16.06 -15.57 -12.64
CA VAL A 51 14.72 -15.20 -12.20
C VAL A 51 13.88 -16.41 -11.87
N VAL A 52 13.21 -16.38 -10.73
CA VAL A 52 12.20 -17.36 -10.32
C VAL A 52 10.89 -16.62 -10.04
N GLY A 53 9.80 -17.05 -10.68
CA GLY A 53 8.48 -16.50 -10.44
C GLY A 53 7.81 -17.13 -9.20
N VAL A 54 7.17 -16.31 -8.37
CA VAL A 54 6.36 -16.76 -7.25
C VAL A 54 5.02 -16.08 -7.22
N HIS A 55 3.95 -16.85 -7.11
CA HIS A 55 2.61 -16.35 -6.83
C HIS A 55 2.27 -16.54 -5.35
N LEU A 56 1.76 -15.49 -4.70
CA LEU A 56 1.36 -15.55 -3.31
C LEU A 56 -0.13 -15.92 -3.21
N ALA A 57 -0.43 -17.12 -2.70
CA ALA A 57 -1.79 -17.50 -2.36
C ALA A 57 -2.17 -16.85 -1.02
N LEU A 58 -3.12 -15.90 -1.05
CA LEU A 58 -3.51 -15.10 0.11
C LEU A 58 -4.89 -15.53 0.68
N SER A 59 -5.60 -16.49 0.07
CA SER A 59 -6.89 -16.99 0.53
C SER A 59 -6.97 -18.49 0.39
N LYS A 60 -7.56 -19.16 1.40
CA LYS A 60 -7.93 -20.59 1.37
C LYS A 60 -9.36 -20.82 0.86
N ASP A 61 -10.16 -19.77 0.72
CA ASP A 61 -11.56 -19.88 0.35
C ASP A 61 -11.71 -20.10 -1.16
N ALA A 62 -12.16 -21.30 -1.54
CA ALA A 62 -12.39 -21.70 -2.92
C ALA A 62 -13.49 -20.87 -3.61
N GLN A 63 -14.41 -20.24 -2.87
CA GLN A 63 -15.43 -19.34 -3.42
C GLN A 63 -14.85 -17.97 -3.75
N GLN A 64 -13.99 -17.40 -2.88
CA GLN A 64 -13.27 -16.16 -3.18
C GLN A 64 -12.35 -16.31 -4.40
N THR A 65 -11.83 -17.52 -4.64
CA THR A 65 -10.97 -17.80 -5.81
C THR A 65 -11.75 -17.94 -7.12
N ARG A 66 -13.07 -18.11 -7.11
CA ARG A 66 -13.88 -18.32 -8.33
C ARG A 66 -14.68 -17.09 -8.79
N GLU A 67 -15.05 -16.20 -7.88
CA GLU A 67 -15.95 -15.07 -8.18
C GLU A 67 -15.26 -13.70 -8.19
N SER A 68 -14.03 -13.59 -7.68
CA SER A 68 -13.33 -12.32 -7.65
C SER A 68 -12.56 -12.04 -8.93
N ALA A 69 -13.27 -11.66 -9.99
CA ALA A 69 -12.64 -11.11 -11.20
C ALA A 69 -11.83 -9.79 -10.95
N ARG A 70 -11.64 -9.37 -9.69
CA ARG A 70 -11.05 -8.07 -9.31
C ARG A 70 -9.98 -8.12 -8.22
N GLY A 71 -9.72 -9.27 -7.60
CA GLY A 71 -8.69 -9.43 -6.57
C GLY A 71 -7.39 -10.01 -7.15
N CYS A 72 -6.24 -9.69 -6.56
CA CYS A 72 -4.91 -10.09 -7.04
C CYS A 72 -4.47 -11.51 -6.66
N CYS A 73 -5.38 -12.44 -6.34
CA CYS A 73 -5.04 -13.76 -5.77
C CYS A 73 -6.01 -14.89 -6.18
N SER A 74 -6.64 -14.78 -7.36
CA SER A 74 -7.52 -15.84 -7.87
C SER A 74 -6.72 -17.01 -8.46
N LEU A 75 -7.37 -18.17 -8.65
CA LEU A 75 -6.78 -19.30 -9.39
C LEU A 75 -6.43 -18.92 -10.83
N GLU A 76 -7.22 -18.01 -11.42
CA GLU A 76 -6.98 -17.48 -12.76
C GLU A 76 -5.70 -16.62 -12.79
N ASP A 77 -5.50 -15.75 -11.77
CA ASP A 77 -4.28 -14.94 -11.63
C ASP A 77 -3.03 -15.84 -11.50
N SER A 78 -3.12 -16.91 -10.72
CA SER A 78 -2.04 -17.88 -10.59
C SER A 78 -1.75 -18.61 -11.91
N ALA A 79 -2.80 -18.94 -12.68
CA ALA A 79 -2.65 -19.57 -14.00
C ALA A 79 -2.07 -18.59 -15.03
N ASP A 80 -2.45 -17.30 -14.98
CA ASP A 80 -1.85 -16.25 -15.81
C ASP A 80 -0.38 -16.06 -15.49
N ALA A 81 -0.02 -15.98 -14.21
CA ALA A 81 1.36 -15.87 -13.75
C ALA A 81 2.21 -17.07 -14.23
N ARG A 82 1.67 -18.30 -14.12
CA ARG A 82 2.33 -19.51 -14.63
C ARG A 82 2.58 -19.42 -16.12
N ARG A 83 1.56 -19.05 -16.93
CA ARG A 83 1.70 -18.92 -18.39
C ARG A 83 2.81 -17.94 -18.79
N VAL A 84 2.92 -16.82 -18.06
CA VAL A 84 4.01 -15.85 -18.29
C VAL A 84 5.36 -16.46 -17.95
N CYS A 85 5.50 -17.14 -16.81
CA CYS A 85 6.75 -17.79 -16.42
C CYS A 85 7.14 -18.90 -17.40
N ASP A 86 6.18 -19.72 -17.87
CA ASP A 86 6.42 -20.76 -18.88
C ASP A 86 6.90 -20.11 -20.21
N HIS A 87 6.31 -19.00 -20.61
CA HIS A 87 6.72 -18.25 -21.81
C HIS A 87 8.14 -17.68 -21.69
N LEU A 88 8.50 -17.16 -20.52
CA LEU A 88 9.84 -16.65 -20.22
C LEU A 88 10.89 -17.76 -19.96
N GLY A 89 10.46 -19.02 -19.85
CA GLY A 89 11.34 -20.16 -19.54
C GLY A 89 11.89 -20.15 -18.11
N ILE A 90 11.21 -19.50 -17.16
CA ILE A 90 11.62 -19.40 -15.77
C ILE A 90 10.80 -20.33 -14.85
N PRO A 91 11.39 -20.84 -13.74
CA PRO A 91 10.66 -21.62 -12.75
C PRO A 91 9.53 -20.82 -12.10
N PHE A 92 8.42 -21.50 -11.78
CA PHE A 92 7.26 -20.87 -11.13
C PHE A 92 6.80 -21.67 -9.92
N TYR A 93 6.55 -20.98 -8.81
CA TYR A 93 6.05 -21.56 -7.57
C TYR A 93 4.82 -20.80 -7.06
N VAL A 94 3.97 -21.49 -6.30
CA VAL A 94 2.88 -20.88 -5.53
C VAL A 94 3.22 -21.05 -4.05
N TRP A 95 3.28 -19.96 -3.32
CA TRP A 95 3.52 -19.97 -1.88
C TRP A 95 2.27 -19.57 -1.11
N ASP A 96 1.89 -20.39 -0.15
CA ASP A 96 0.75 -20.14 0.72
C ASP A 96 1.15 -19.17 1.84
N PHE A 97 0.53 -17.99 1.83
CA PHE A 97 0.60 -16.97 2.87
C PHE A 97 -0.78 -16.67 3.47
N SER A 98 -1.79 -17.49 3.20
CA SER A 98 -3.18 -17.22 3.55
C SER A 98 -3.42 -17.04 5.05
N ASP A 99 -2.79 -17.84 5.92
CA ASP A 99 -2.92 -17.70 7.36
C ASP A 99 -2.30 -16.39 7.85
N ARG A 100 -1.09 -16.08 7.40
CA ARG A 100 -0.40 -14.84 7.75
C ARG A 100 -1.11 -13.61 7.19
N PHE A 101 -1.67 -13.69 5.98
CA PHE A 101 -2.46 -12.62 5.39
C PHE A 101 -3.75 -12.38 6.18
N LYS A 102 -4.42 -13.44 6.63
CA LYS A 102 -5.61 -13.32 7.48
C LYS A 102 -5.26 -12.61 8.77
N GLU A 103 -4.25 -13.06 9.49
CA GLU A 103 -3.84 -12.51 10.79
C GLU A 103 -3.34 -11.06 10.66
N GLU A 104 -2.40 -10.81 9.76
CA GLU A 104 -1.70 -9.52 9.66
C GLU A 104 -2.49 -8.44 8.92
N VAL A 105 -3.34 -8.83 7.97
CA VAL A 105 -4.03 -7.85 7.11
C VAL A 105 -5.53 -7.83 7.40
N ILE A 106 -6.22 -8.97 7.34
CA ILE A 106 -7.68 -9.00 7.48
C ILE A 106 -8.09 -8.74 8.94
N ASP A 107 -7.52 -9.46 9.90
CA ASP A 107 -7.87 -9.32 11.31
C ASP A 107 -7.44 -7.93 11.82
N ASN A 108 -6.28 -7.41 11.37
CA ASN A 108 -5.85 -6.04 11.66
C ASN A 108 -6.82 -4.99 11.08
N PHE A 109 -7.31 -5.20 9.86
CA PHE A 109 -8.29 -4.32 9.22
C PHE A 109 -9.58 -4.25 10.02
N VAL A 110 -10.12 -5.39 10.45
CA VAL A 110 -11.32 -5.47 11.28
C VAL A 110 -11.08 -4.79 12.63
N TRP A 111 -9.96 -5.10 13.28
CA TRP A 111 -9.57 -4.52 14.58
C TRP A 111 -9.48 -2.99 14.51
N SER A 112 -8.86 -2.45 13.47
CA SER A 112 -8.72 -1.00 13.31
C SER A 112 -10.09 -0.30 13.23
N TYR A 113 -11.02 -0.85 12.44
CA TYR A 113 -12.38 -0.29 12.37
C TYR A 113 -13.15 -0.42 13.68
N GLU A 114 -12.95 -1.50 14.45
CA GLU A 114 -13.52 -1.62 15.80
C GLU A 114 -13.01 -0.53 16.76
N HIS A 115 -11.79 -0.01 16.51
CA HIS A 115 -11.15 1.02 17.33
C HIS A 115 -11.27 2.45 16.73
N GLY A 116 -12.13 2.64 15.72
CA GLY A 116 -12.39 3.95 15.11
C GLY A 116 -11.28 4.45 14.20
N GLU A 117 -10.39 3.56 13.76
CA GLU A 117 -9.38 3.85 12.76
C GLU A 117 -9.86 3.46 11.36
N THR A 118 -9.35 4.13 10.34
CA THR A 118 -9.61 3.80 8.93
C THR A 118 -8.30 3.38 8.26
N PRO A 119 -7.89 2.10 8.37
CA PRO A 119 -6.61 1.63 7.85
C PRO A 119 -6.61 1.52 6.32
N ASN A 120 -5.42 1.55 5.73
CA ASN A 120 -5.22 1.14 4.34
C ASN A 120 -4.62 -0.28 4.31
N PRO A 121 -5.41 -1.32 3.93
CA PRO A 121 -4.94 -2.70 3.97
C PRO A 121 -3.84 -2.99 2.95
N CYS A 122 -3.69 -2.20 1.87
CA CYS A 122 -2.61 -2.36 0.90
C CYS A 122 -1.26 -1.98 1.51
N LEU A 123 -1.20 -0.94 2.34
CA LEU A 123 0.00 -0.59 3.11
C LEU A 123 0.40 -1.74 4.02
N ARG A 124 -0.56 -2.27 4.79
CA ARG A 124 -0.31 -3.39 5.69
C ARG A 124 0.12 -4.67 4.97
N CYS A 125 -0.49 -4.97 3.81
CA CYS A 125 -0.10 -6.09 2.95
C CYS A 125 1.34 -5.92 2.43
N ASN A 126 1.71 -4.74 1.98
CA ASN A 126 3.08 -4.47 1.58
C ASN A 126 4.04 -4.66 2.75
N GLU A 127 3.77 -4.00 3.90
CA GLU A 127 4.61 -4.08 5.10
C GLU A 127 4.82 -5.54 5.57
N LYS A 128 3.75 -6.32 5.74
CA LYS A 128 3.80 -7.60 6.46
C LYS A 128 3.92 -8.84 5.59
N ILE A 129 3.42 -8.76 4.36
CA ILE A 129 3.33 -9.94 3.47
C ILE A 129 4.36 -9.83 2.33
N LYS A 130 4.23 -8.79 1.48
CA LYS A 130 5.04 -8.71 0.27
C LYS A 130 6.51 -8.38 0.55
N PHE A 131 6.80 -7.55 1.55
CA PHE A 131 8.18 -7.11 1.80
C PHE A 131 8.78 -7.69 3.08
N ALA A 132 8.03 -8.01 4.11
CA ALA A 132 8.58 -8.75 5.25
C ALA A 132 8.59 -10.27 4.98
N ALA A 133 7.40 -10.90 4.89
CA ALA A 133 7.31 -12.35 4.83
C ALA A 133 7.91 -12.98 3.56
N LEU A 134 7.66 -12.36 2.40
CA LEU A 134 8.21 -12.83 1.14
C LEU A 134 9.73 -12.67 1.10
N LEU A 135 10.24 -11.50 1.53
CA LEU A 135 11.68 -11.22 1.54
C LEU A 135 12.42 -12.15 2.51
N ASP A 136 11.94 -12.36 3.74
CA ASP A 136 12.53 -13.28 4.70
C ASP A 136 12.71 -14.69 4.10
N ARG A 137 11.65 -15.16 3.42
CA ARG A 137 11.68 -16.48 2.77
C ARG A 137 12.62 -16.50 1.56
N ALA A 138 12.64 -15.43 0.77
CA ALA A 138 13.53 -15.29 -0.37
C ALA A 138 15.00 -15.33 0.07
N VAL A 139 15.38 -14.55 1.07
CA VAL A 139 16.74 -14.52 1.64
C VAL A 139 17.14 -15.88 2.19
N THR A 140 16.23 -16.56 2.93
CA THR A 140 16.47 -17.92 3.46
C THR A 140 16.75 -18.92 2.34
N LEU A 141 16.14 -18.76 1.16
CA LEU A 141 16.33 -19.60 -0.02
C LEU A 141 17.51 -19.17 -0.91
N GLY A 142 18.25 -18.13 -0.49
CA GLY A 142 19.46 -17.64 -1.17
C GLY A 142 19.18 -16.76 -2.39
N PHE A 143 18.02 -16.07 -2.43
CA PHE A 143 17.79 -15.00 -3.38
C PHE A 143 18.47 -13.71 -2.90
N ASP A 144 18.98 -12.92 -3.84
CA ASP A 144 19.64 -11.64 -3.56
C ASP A 144 18.61 -10.52 -3.39
N ALA A 145 17.53 -10.56 -4.19
CA ALA A 145 16.48 -9.57 -4.20
C ALA A 145 15.10 -10.14 -4.51
N ILE A 146 14.07 -9.37 -4.18
CA ILE A 146 12.70 -9.59 -4.67
C ILE A 146 12.34 -8.50 -5.67
N ALA A 147 11.54 -8.83 -6.68
CA ALA A 147 11.02 -7.87 -7.62
C ALA A 147 9.50 -7.88 -7.65
N THR A 148 8.92 -6.71 -7.84
CA THR A 148 7.47 -6.55 -7.95
C THR A 148 7.10 -5.61 -9.08
N GLY A 149 5.85 -5.68 -9.55
CA GLY A 149 5.30 -4.76 -10.55
C GLY A 149 4.81 -3.43 -9.95
N HIS A 150 5.40 -2.93 -8.86
CA HIS A 150 5.02 -1.63 -8.32
C HIS A 150 5.62 -0.49 -9.14
N TYR A 151 4.80 0.57 -9.32
CA TYR A 151 5.22 1.82 -9.96
C TYR A 151 5.90 2.71 -8.92
N ALA A 152 7.19 2.58 -8.80
CA ALA A 152 8.11 3.42 -8.03
C ALA A 152 9.52 3.23 -8.56
N ILE A 153 10.42 4.17 -8.30
CA ILE A 153 11.81 4.14 -8.75
C ILE A 153 12.72 4.01 -7.54
N ILE A 154 13.77 3.19 -7.66
CA ILE A 154 14.91 3.23 -6.78
C ILE A 154 16.04 3.87 -7.57
N ASP A 155 16.52 5.04 -7.14
CA ASP A 155 17.60 5.77 -7.83
C ASP A 155 18.99 5.17 -7.55
N ASP A 156 20.01 5.71 -8.20
CA ASP A 156 21.38 5.21 -8.07
C ASP A 156 21.96 5.39 -6.66
N GLU A 157 21.39 6.29 -5.85
CA GLU A 157 21.73 6.44 -4.43
C GLU A 157 20.90 5.52 -3.53
N GLY A 158 20.00 4.73 -4.11
CA GLY A 158 19.14 3.79 -3.41
C GLY A 158 17.89 4.45 -2.79
N ASN A 159 17.55 5.68 -3.14
CA ASN A 159 16.36 6.33 -2.62
C ASN A 159 15.11 5.85 -3.34
N LEU A 160 14.04 5.66 -2.58
CA LEU A 160 12.71 5.41 -3.15
C LEU A 160 12.14 6.73 -3.67
N ARG A 161 11.75 6.74 -4.94
CA ARG A 161 11.15 7.91 -5.62
C ARG A 161 9.78 7.60 -6.19
N ARG A 162 9.02 8.65 -6.47
CA ARG A 162 7.80 8.54 -7.26
C ARG A 162 8.09 7.95 -8.63
N SER A 163 7.11 7.25 -9.20
CA SER A 163 7.22 6.72 -10.56
C SER A 163 7.12 7.82 -11.62
N THR A 164 7.56 7.49 -12.83
CA THR A 164 7.40 8.35 -14.01
C THR A 164 5.93 8.56 -14.37
N ASP A 165 5.05 7.58 -14.11
CA ASP A 165 3.60 7.70 -14.32
C ASP A 165 2.91 8.20 -13.05
N PRO A 166 2.53 9.50 -12.97
CA PRO A 166 1.92 10.05 -11.77
C PRO A 166 0.52 9.50 -11.49
N LEU A 167 -0.17 8.94 -12.50
CA LEU A 167 -1.48 8.33 -12.32
C LEU A 167 -1.39 6.89 -11.79
N LYS A 168 -0.21 6.29 -11.86
CA LYS A 168 0.07 4.94 -11.39
C LYS A 168 1.04 4.89 -10.22
N ASP A 169 1.60 6.03 -9.81
CA ASP A 169 2.55 6.11 -8.71
C ASP A 169 2.06 5.34 -7.47
N GLN A 170 2.90 4.42 -7.01
CA GLN A 170 2.67 3.56 -5.85
C GLN A 170 3.71 3.77 -4.74
N SER A 171 4.50 4.82 -4.83
CA SER A 171 5.49 5.16 -3.81
C SER A 171 4.86 5.36 -2.42
N TYR A 172 3.60 5.86 -2.37
CA TYR A 172 2.83 5.98 -1.14
C TYR A 172 2.69 4.64 -0.40
N VAL A 173 2.30 3.57 -1.09
CA VAL A 173 2.10 2.26 -0.45
C VAL A 173 3.40 1.52 -0.17
N LEU A 174 4.53 2.03 -0.65
CA LEU A 174 5.88 1.55 -0.37
C LEU A 174 6.58 2.34 0.75
N GLY A 175 6.05 3.49 1.16
CA GLY A 175 6.59 4.31 2.25
C GLY A 175 6.59 3.62 3.63
N VAL A 176 6.06 2.39 3.73
CA VAL A 176 6.05 1.55 4.94
C VAL A 176 7.20 0.55 5.01
N LEU A 177 8.05 0.52 3.99
CA LEU A 177 9.24 -0.33 3.99
C LEU A 177 10.27 0.17 5.01
N THR A 178 11.13 -0.73 5.45
CA THR A 178 12.39 -0.39 6.11
C THR A 178 13.48 -0.20 5.07
N ARG A 179 14.58 0.44 5.47
CA ARG A 179 15.75 0.58 4.60
C ARG A 179 16.30 -0.77 4.15
N ASP A 180 16.44 -1.73 5.07
CA ASP A 180 16.96 -3.06 4.79
C ASP A 180 16.08 -3.85 3.81
N GLU A 181 14.75 -3.63 3.87
CA GLU A 181 13.81 -4.20 2.91
C GLU A 181 13.96 -3.55 1.52
N LEU A 182 14.03 -2.22 1.48
CA LEU A 182 14.17 -1.46 0.23
C LEU A 182 15.46 -1.84 -0.52
N ASP A 183 16.58 -2.02 0.20
CA ASP A 183 17.88 -2.39 -0.37
C ASP A 183 17.88 -3.75 -1.09
N ARG A 184 16.82 -4.55 -0.89
CA ARG A 184 16.63 -5.86 -1.53
C ARG A 184 15.42 -5.90 -2.46
N CYS A 185 14.91 -4.74 -2.86
CA CYS A 185 13.75 -4.61 -3.74
C CYS A 185 14.16 -4.13 -5.12
N LEU A 186 13.43 -4.59 -6.14
CA LEU A 186 13.50 -4.09 -7.51
C LEU A 186 12.08 -3.75 -7.99
N PHE A 187 11.94 -2.59 -8.63
CA PHE A 187 10.69 -2.11 -9.22
C PHE A 187 10.87 -1.85 -10.72
N PRO A 188 10.97 -2.92 -11.55
CA PRO A 188 11.41 -2.79 -12.94
C PRO A 188 10.50 -1.96 -13.86
N VAL A 189 9.26 -1.63 -13.43
CA VAL A 189 8.27 -0.89 -14.23
C VAL A 189 8.10 0.57 -13.82
N GLY A 190 8.80 1.02 -12.77
CA GLY A 190 8.60 2.34 -12.15
C GLY A 190 8.97 3.52 -13.04
N ASP A 191 9.86 3.34 -13.98
CA ASP A 191 10.40 4.33 -14.93
C ASP A 191 9.58 4.47 -16.21
N THR A 192 8.45 3.77 -16.32
CA THR A 192 7.72 3.62 -17.58
C THR A 192 6.22 3.85 -17.38
N GLU A 193 5.59 4.60 -18.29
CA GLU A 193 4.15 4.85 -18.24
C GLU A 193 3.32 3.58 -18.54
N LYS A 194 2.17 3.46 -17.93
CA LYS A 194 1.27 2.29 -18.04
C LYS A 194 0.90 1.90 -19.48
N PRO A 195 0.61 2.82 -20.41
CA PRO A 195 0.35 2.45 -21.81
C PRO A 195 1.52 1.71 -22.44
N GLN A 196 2.76 2.16 -22.20
CA GLN A 196 3.97 1.54 -22.74
C GLN A 196 4.20 0.14 -22.15
N ILE A 197 3.91 -0.05 -20.85
CA ILE A 197 3.94 -1.38 -20.21
C ILE A 197 2.97 -2.35 -20.89
N ARG A 198 1.76 -1.89 -21.25
CA ARG A 198 0.79 -2.72 -21.98
C ARG A 198 1.25 -3.06 -23.42
N GLU A 199 1.86 -2.10 -24.11
CA GLU A 199 2.45 -2.34 -25.42
C GLU A 199 3.62 -3.34 -25.36
N GLU A 200 4.46 -3.24 -24.32
CA GLU A 200 5.56 -4.17 -24.08
C GLU A 200 5.04 -5.57 -23.80
N ALA A 201 4.04 -5.73 -22.93
CA ALA A 201 3.39 -7.00 -22.67
C ALA A 201 2.77 -7.61 -23.95
N ALA A 202 2.18 -6.78 -24.81
CA ALA A 202 1.63 -7.24 -26.08
C ALA A 202 2.74 -7.69 -27.06
N ARG A 203 3.89 -7.00 -27.10
CA ARG A 203 5.05 -7.42 -27.91
C ARG A 203 5.62 -8.77 -27.46
N HIS A 204 5.61 -9.05 -26.16
CA HIS A 204 5.97 -10.35 -25.60
C HIS A 204 4.89 -11.41 -25.83
N GLY A 205 3.71 -11.06 -26.35
CA GLY A 205 2.61 -12.01 -26.55
C GLY A 205 1.93 -12.44 -25.23
N PHE A 206 2.06 -11.68 -24.16
CA PHE A 206 1.43 -12.00 -22.89
C PHE A 206 -0.09 -11.78 -22.94
N ALA A 207 -0.87 -12.78 -22.57
CA ALA A 207 -2.33 -12.67 -22.47
C ALA A 207 -2.77 -11.61 -21.43
N THR A 208 -1.90 -11.28 -20.47
CA THR A 208 -2.13 -10.26 -19.45
C THR A 208 -2.12 -8.82 -19.99
N ALA A 209 -1.68 -8.57 -21.23
CA ALA A 209 -1.60 -7.23 -21.83
C ALA A 209 -2.93 -6.47 -21.80
N SER A 210 -4.06 -7.17 -22.04
CA SER A 210 -5.41 -6.59 -22.06
C SER A 210 -6.15 -6.71 -20.72
N LYS A 211 -5.54 -7.33 -19.70
CA LYS A 211 -6.18 -7.53 -18.39
C LYS A 211 -6.45 -6.19 -17.70
N PRO A 212 -7.66 -5.95 -17.15
CA PRO A 212 -7.93 -4.73 -16.41
C PRO A 212 -7.10 -4.65 -15.14
N ASP A 213 -6.85 -3.42 -14.68
CA ASP A 213 -6.15 -3.18 -13.43
C ASP A 213 -7.04 -3.56 -12.22
N SER A 214 -6.42 -3.98 -11.11
CA SER A 214 -7.13 -4.20 -9.85
C SER A 214 -7.37 -2.86 -9.16
N TYR A 215 -8.62 -2.59 -8.75
CA TYR A 215 -9.01 -1.29 -8.18
C TYR A 215 -9.50 -1.35 -6.74
N ASP A 216 -9.84 -2.53 -6.22
CA ASP A 216 -10.50 -2.69 -4.93
C ASP A 216 -9.64 -3.44 -3.91
N ILE A 217 -10.08 -3.43 -2.65
CA ILE A 217 -9.50 -4.24 -1.58
C ILE A 217 -9.63 -5.72 -1.97
N CYS A 218 -8.50 -6.40 -2.14
CA CYS A 218 -8.43 -7.73 -2.73
C CYS A 218 -9.26 -8.82 -2.01
N PHE A 219 -9.51 -8.67 -0.70
CA PHE A 219 -10.32 -9.61 0.09
C PHE A 219 -11.78 -9.17 0.28
N ILE A 220 -12.21 -8.08 -0.38
CA ILE A 220 -13.60 -7.61 -0.43
C ILE A 220 -14.03 -7.54 -1.90
N PRO A 221 -14.31 -8.68 -2.53
CA PRO A 221 -14.49 -8.75 -3.99
C PRO A 221 -15.72 -8.00 -4.50
N ASP A 222 -16.74 -7.81 -3.66
CA ASP A 222 -17.96 -7.04 -3.96
C ASP A 222 -17.80 -5.54 -3.71
N GLY A 223 -16.61 -5.09 -3.21
CA GLY A 223 -16.33 -3.69 -2.84
C GLY A 223 -17.17 -3.18 -1.66
N ASN A 224 -17.95 -4.04 -1.01
CA ASN A 224 -18.84 -3.65 0.09
C ASN A 224 -18.17 -3.80 1.46
N THR A 225 -17.29 -2.86 1.77
CA THR A 225 -16.56 -2.82 3.06
C THR A 225 -17.50 -2.83 4.26
N GLN A 226 -18.64 -2.12 4.20
CA GLN A 226 -19.60 -2.07 5.31
C GLN A 226 -20.23 -3.44 5.58
N ALA A 227 -20.63 -4.16 4.53
CA ALA A 227 -21.18 -5.52 4.69
C ALA A 227 -20.12 -6.50 5.19
N PHE A 228 -18.87 -6.38 4.74
CA PHE A 228 -17.74 -7.19 5.21
C PHE A 228 -17.51 -6.97 6.72
N LEU A 229 -17.36 -5.72 7.15
CA LEU A 229 -17.17 -5.36 8.55
C LEU A 229 -18.37 -5.79 9.42
N GLY A 230 -19.60 -5.60 8.92
CA GLY A 230 -20.81 -6.02 9.64
C GLY A 230 -20.87 -7.53 9.90
N ARG A 231 -20.38 -8.37 8.96
CA ARG A 231 -20.25 -9.83 9.19
C ARG A 231 -19.16 -10.18 10.20
N SER A 232 -18.07 -9.41 10.25
CA SER A 232 -16.92 -9.68 11.10
C SER A 232 -17.10 -9.16 12.52
N ILE A 233 -17.63 -7.93 12.68
CA ILE A 233 -17.75 -7.21 13.96
C ILE A 233 -19.12 -7.50 14.63
N GLY A 234 -20.14 -7.73 13.81
CA GLY A 234 -21.52 -7.82 14.27
C GLY A 234 -22.19 -6.44 14.43
N MET A 235 -23.47 -6.44 14.73
CA MET A 235 -24.25 -5.21 14.93
C MET A 235 -23.93 -4.59 16.30
N ARG A 236 -23.59 -3.29 16.32
CA ARG A 236 -23.38 -2.48 17.52
C ARG A 236 -24.15 -1.16 17.36
N PRO A 237 -25.46 -1.14 17.67
CA PRO A 237 -26.30 0.04 17.49
C PRO A 237 -25.74 1.27 18.19
N GLY A 238 -25.88 2.42 17.58
CA GLY A 238 -25.41 3.69 18.08
C GLY A 238 -26.18 4.85 17.48
N MET A 239 -25.69 6.07 17.67
CA MET A 239 -26.41 7.29 17.31
C MET A 239 -25.55 8.24 16.47
N ILE A 240 -26.11 8.74 15.37
CA ILE A 240 -25.57 9.91 14.67
C ILE A 240 -26.06 11.16 15.39
N LYS A 241 -25.11 12.03 15.79
CA LYS A 241 -25.35 13.31 16.46
C LYS A 241 -24.76 14.45 15.64
N ASP A 242 -25.29 15.65 15.80
CA ASP A 242 -24.62 16.85 15.30
C ASP A 242 -23.55 17.35 16.29
N THR A 243 -22.87 18.43 15.91
CA THR A 243 -21.81 19.04 16.73
C THR A 243 -22.32 19.65 18.05
N GLU A 244 -23.63 19.82 18.19
CA GLU A 244 -24.28 20.30 19.43
C GLU A 244 -24.79 19.14 20.31
N GLY A 245 -24.58 17.87 19.85
CA GLY A 245 -24.99 16.67 20.56
C GLY A 245 -26.47 16.29 20.32
N ARG A 246 -27.19 16.93 19.40
CA ARG A 246 -28.58 16.55 19.07
C ARG A 246 -28.58 15.23 18.30
N GLU A 247 -29.44 14.34 18.71
CA GLU A 247 -29.61 13.03 18.07
C GLU A 247 -30.37 13.17 16.75
N LEU A 248 -29.77 12.64 15.68
CA LEU A 248 -30.30 12.76 14.33
C LEU A 248 -30.85 11.46 13.77
N LYS A 249 -30.15 10.35 14.06
CA LYS A 249 -30.51 9.03 13.51
C LYS A 249 -29.77 7.91 14.22
N GLU A 250 -30.46 6.79 14.46
CA GLU A 250 -29.82 5.51 14.87
C GLU A 250 -29.08 4.85 13.70
N HIS A 251 -28.05 4.06 14.03
CA HIS A 251 -27.31 3.24 13.08
C HIS A 251 -26.91 1.90 13.69
N ASP A 252 -26.52 0.93 12.84
CA ASP A 252 -26.21 -0.44 13.24
C ASP A 252 -24.75 -0.66 13.66
N GLY A 253 -23.88 0.36 13.52
CA GLY A 253 -22.48 0.29 13.94
C GLY A 253 -21.68 1.51 13.50
N ALA A 254 -20.93 2.13 14.44
CA ALA A 254 -20.08 3.28 14.15
C ALA A 254 -18.94 2.96 13.17
N PHE A 255 -18.46 1.70 13.15
CA PHE A 255 -17.46 1.20 12.21
C PHE A 255 -17.87 1.30 10.73
N GLN A 256 -19.15 1.55 10.42
CA GLN A 256 -19.63 1.75 9.05
C GLN A 256 -19.35 3.16 8.51
N TYR A 257 -18.86 4.06 9.36
CA TYR A 257 -18.63 5.46 9.03
C TYR A 257 -17.15 5.80 9.04
N THR A 258 -16.79 6.77 8.19
CA THR A 258 -15.41 7.25 8.06
C THR A 258 -15.41 8.77 8.06
N ILE A 259 -14.39 9.38 8.66
CA ILE A 259 -14.19 10.84 8.67
C ILE A 259 -14.21 11.39 7.24
N GLY A 260 -14.98 12.44 7.01
CA GLY A 260 -15.18 13.05 5.70
C GLY A 260 -16.29 12.40 4.86
N GLN A 261 -16.92 11.32 5.33
CA GLN A 261 -18.03 10.69 4.62
C GLN A 261 -19.24 11.63 4.54
N ARG A 262 -19.78 11.81 3.31
CA ARG A 262 -21.00 12.58 3.03
C ARG A 262 -22.16 11.71 2.60
N LYS A 263 -21.89 10.72 1.75
CA LYS A 263 -22.94 9.84 1.18
C LYS A 263 -23.27 8.70 2.15
N GLY A 264 -24.51 8.19 2.09
CA GLY A 264 -24.94 7.04 2.89
C GLY A 264 -25.33 7.36 4.34
N LEU A 265 -25.27 8.62 4.79
CA LEU A 265 -25.70 9.00 6.14
C LEU A 265 -27.21 8.80 6.33
N ASN A 266 -28.01 9.01 5.27
CA ASN A 266 -29.47 8.82 5.26
C ASN A 266 -30.16 9.58 6.42
N ILE A 267 -29.65 10.76 6.79
CA ILE A 267 -30.24 11.63 7.80
C ILE A 267 -31.43 12.36 7.16
N ARG A 268 -32.61 12.22 7.78
CA ARG A 268 -33.86 12.82 7.28
C ARG A 268 -34.06 14.26 7.75
N VAL A 269 -33.38 14.66 8.80
CA VAL A 269 -33.46 16.01 9.36
C VAL A 269 -32.47 16.91 8.60
N PRO A 270 -32.94 17.95 7.87
CA PRO A 270 -32.06 18.90 7.20
C PRO A 270 -31.16 19.64 8.20
N ALA A 271 -29.97 20.06 7.75
CA ALA A 271 -29.16 21.01 8.52
C ALA A 271 -29.87 22.39 8.53
N GLU A 272 -29.69 23.16 9.58
CA GLU A 272 -30.34 24.50 9.72
C GLU A 272 -29.92 25.44 8.60
N ASP A 273 -28.67 25.34 8.14
CA ASP A 273 -28.13 26.14 7.03
C ASP A 273 -28.39 25.51 5.64
N GLY A 274 -29.12 24.41 5.57
CA GLY A 274 -29.44 23.68 4.33
C GLY A 274 -28.23 23.00 3.62
N LYS A 275 -27.03 23.06 4.22
CA LYS A 275 -25.82 22.49 3.62
C LYS A 275 -25.66 20.99 3.91
N PRO A 276 -24.85 20.27 3.10
CA PRO A 276 -24.51 18.88 3.38
C PRO A 276 -23.78 18.73 4.72
N ARG A 277 -24.05 17.63 5.42
CA ARG A 277 -23.31 17.19 6.59
C ARG A 277 -22.24 16.15 6.21
N TYR A 278 -21.15 16.14 6.97
CA TYR A 278 -20.03 15.24 6.84
C TYR A 278 -19.74 14.59 8.19
N VAL A 279 -19.28 13.35 8.19
CA VAL A 279 -18.77 12.71 9.42
C VAL A 279 -17.52 13.45 9.86
N THR A 280 -17.56 14.02 11.07
CA THR A 280 -16.44 14.77 11.67
C THR A 280 -15.75 14.02 12.77
N ASP A 281 -16.44 13.05 13.41
CA ASP A 281 -15.87 12.19 14.43
C ASP A 281 -16.59 10.83 14.48
N VAL A 282 -15.85 9.77 14.86
CA VAL A 282 -16.35 8.40 15.04
C VAL A 282 -15.81 7.84 16.36
N ASP A 283 -16.68 7.75 17.35
CA ASP A 283 -16.39 7.11 18.64
C ASP A 283 -17.02 5.71 18.67
N THR A 284 -16.22 4.70 18.42
CA THR A 284 -16.68 3.31 18.42
C THR A 284 -16.94 2.76 19.81
N ALA A 285 -16.37 3.36 20.86
CA ALA A 285 -16.58 2.95 22.25
C ALA A 285 -17.99 3.27 22.74
N THR A 286 -18.48 4.48 22.40
CA THR A 286 -19.84 4.92 22.74
C THR A 286 -20.86 4.64 21.63
N GLY A 287 -20.39 4.22 20.45
CA GLY A 287 -21.23 4.09 19.26
C GLY A 287 -21.71 5.43 18.71
N THR A 288 -21.01 6.53 18.98
CA THR A 288 -21.41 7.87 18.52
C THR A 288 -20.71 8.24 17.24
N VAL A 289 -21.47 8.67 16.23
CA VAL A 289 -20.98 9.27 14.99
C VAL A 289 -21.38 10.74 14.97
N THR A 290 -20.39 11.64 14.98
CA THR A 290 -20.67 13.08 14.92
C THR A 290 -20.64 13.55 13.48
N VAL A 291 -21.64 14.37 13.11
CA VAL A 291 -21.69 15.00 11.79
C VAL A 291 -21.74 16.52 11.91
N GLY A 292 -21.05 17.20 11.02
CA GLY A 292 -20.93 18.66 11.03
C GLY A 292 -20.80 19.23 9.61
N PRO A 293 -20.61 20.57 9.52
CA PRO A 293 -20.34 21.25 8.27
C PRO A 293 -18.95 20.85 7.72
N ARG A 294 -18.72 21.13 6.42
CA ARG A 294 -17.46 20.78 5.74
C ARG A 294 -16.23 21.42 6.40
N GLU A 295 -16.40 22.62 6.89
CA GLU A 295 -15.36 23.42 7.55
C GLU A 295 -14.80 22.73 8.81
N ALA A 296 -15.61 21.91 9.48
CA ALA A 296 -15.21 21.13 10.65
C ALA A 296 -14.27 19.94 10.30
N LEU A 297 -14.06 19.65 9.01
CA LEU A 297 -13.11 18.65 8.54
C LEU A 297 -11.69 19.20 8.33
N ARG A 298 -11.50 20.51 8.47
CA ARG A 298 -10.22 21.17 8.21
C ARG A 298 -9.24 20.85 9.34
N VAL A 299 -8.10 20.33 8.93
CA VAL A 299 -6.98 19.93 9.80
C VAL A 299 -5.76 20.74 9.41
N THR A 300 -5.10 21.35 10.38
CA THR A 300 -3.87 22.12 10.20
C THR A 300 -2.63 21.44 10.79
N GLU A 301 -2.85 20.45 11.66
CA GLU A 301 -1.78 19.67 12.27
C GLU A 301 -2.12 18.17 12.26
N ILE A 302 -1.13 17.35 11.98
CA ILE A 302 -1.24 15.88 12.01
C ILE A 302 -0.16 15.35 12.94
N THR A 303 -0.52 14.47 13.86
CA THR A 303 0.43 13.68 14.64
C THR A 303 0.40 12.24 14.14
N ALA A 304 1.58 11.65 13.93
CA ALA A 304 1.72 10.26 13.52
C ALA A 304 2.79 9.53 14.34
N ASP A 305 2.54 8.26 14.59
CA ASP A 305 3.42 7.33 15.33
C ASP A 305 3.85 6.14 14.46
N ARG A 306 4.53 5.16 15.05
CA ARG A 306 4.96 3.93 14.33
C ARG A 306 5.77 4.28 13.07
N LEU A 307 6.78 5.10 13.22
CA LEU A 307 7.54 5.65 12.11
C LEU A 307 8.30 4.56 11.34
N LYS A 308 8.37 4.74 10.02
CA LYS A 308 9.22 4.00 9.08
C LYS A 308 10.13 5.01 8.41
N VAL A 309 11.41 4.92 8.66
CA VAL A 309 12.43 5.83 8.11
C VAL A 309 13.12 5.16 6.94
N LEU A 310 12.97 5.73 5.75
CA LEU A 310 13.62 5.25 4.51
C LEU A 310 14.82 6.10 4.14
N HIS A 311 14.77 7.39 4.43
CA HIS A 311 15.81 8.32 4.06
C HIS A 311 16.38 9.04 5.31
N PRO A 312 17.71 9.21 5.44
CA PRO A 312 18.35 9.78 6.64
C PRO A 312 17.99 11.26 6.91
N ALA A 313 17.40 11.96 5.95
CA ALA A 313 16.87 13.31 6.16
C ALA A 313 15.59 13.34 7.00
N MET A 314 14.91 12.21 7.23
CA MET A 314 13.71 12.13 8.08
C MET A 314 14.11 12.19 9.57
N LYS A 315 14.54 13.36 10.02
CA LYS A 315 14.94 13.61 11.42
C LYS A 315 14.85 15.09 11.76
N GLY A 316 14.60 15.40 13.04
CA GLY A 316 14.52 16.77 13.53
C GLY A 316 13.42 17.56 12.84
N GLU A 317 13.67 18.83 12.54
CA GLU A 317 12.72 19.68 11.84
C GLU A 317 13.13 19.86 10.37
N LEU A 318 12.17 19.65 9.46
CA LEU A 318 12.40 19.78 8.02
C LEU A 318 11.12 20.25 7.29
N THR A 319 11.30 20.90 6.14
CA THR A 319 10.21 21.17 5.20
C THR A 319 10.07 20.00 4.22
N ALA A 320 8.85 19.49 4.07
CA ALA A 320 8.55 18.35 3.22
C ALA A 320 7.14 18.48 2.62
N ASN A 321 6.79 17.58 1.71
CA ASN A 321 5.43 17.36 1.30
C ASN A 321 4.87 16.12 2.03
N VAL A 322 3.60 16.15 2.40
CA VAL A 322 2.90 14.98 2.98
C VAL A 322 1.78 14.51 2.08
N GLN A 323 1.68 13.20 1.93
CA GLN A 323 0.54 12.51 1.30
C GLN A 323 -0.13 11.61 2.35
N ILE A 324 -1.47 11.69 2.46
CA ILE A 324 -2.25 10.96 3.48
C ILE A 324 -3.20 9.92 2.89
N ARG A 325 -3.22 9.74 1.57
CA ARG A 325 -4.07 8.77 0.85
C ARG A 325 -3.38 8.32 -0.42
N ALA A 326 -3.59 7.07 -0.82
CA ALA A 326 -2.98 6.50 -2.03
C ALA A 326 -3.29 7.30 -3.31
N HIS A 327 -4.51 7.83 -3.44
CA HIS A 327 -4.95 8.67 -4.57
C HIS A 327 -5.24 10.10 -4.12
N GLY A 328 -4.40 10.66 -3.26
CA GLY A 328 -4.48 12.03 -2.75
C GLY A 328 -3.38 12.91 -3.33
N GLY A 329 -3.65 14.22 -3.36
CA GLY A 329 -2.59 15.21 -3.60
C GLY A 329 -1.62 15.26 -2.42
N VAL A 330 -0.50 15.94 -2.64
CA VAL A 330 0.47 16.28 -1.60
C VAL A 330 0.23 17.69 -1.08
N VAL A 331 0.54 17.93 0.19
CA VAL A 331 0.48 19.24 0.82
C VAL A 331 1.83 19.52 1.47
N ALA A 332 2.33 20.73 1.29
CA ALA A 332 3.56 21.18 1.95
C ALA A 332 3.35 21.27 3.46
N CYS A 333 4.33 20.85 4.22
CA CYS A 333 4.30 20.86 5.67
C CYS A 333 5.70 21.14 6.27
N THR A 334 5.70 21.60 7.53
CA THR A 334 6.88 21.55 8.38
C THR A 334 6.74 20.32 9.27
N ALA A 335 7.60 19.34 9.08
CA ALA A 335 7.64 18.10 9.85
C ALA A 335 8.63 18.22 11.00
N ARG A 336 8.24 17.83 12.20
CA ARG A 336 9.12 17.67 13.36
C ARG A 336 9.10 16.21 13.78
N ILE A 337 10.27 15.56 13.73
CA ILE A 337 10.45 14.15 14.07
C ILE A 337 11.22 14.09 15.40
N GLU A 338 10.58 13.52 16.42
CA GLU A 338 11.13 13.33 17.75
C GLU A 338 10.83 11.90 18.22
N ASP A 339 11.86 11.14 18.53
CA ASP A 339 11.77 9.72 18.91
C ASP A 339 11.00 8.90 17.86
N ASP A 340 9.88 8.27 18.23
CA ASP A 340 9.00 7.46 17.36
C ASP A 340 7.71 8.20 16.98
N GLN A 341 7.75 9.53 16.97
CA GLN A 341 6.61 10.37 16.64
C GLN A 341 6.99 11.47 15.66
N MET A 342 6.08 11.83 14.77
CA MET A 342 6.21 13.04 13.96
C MET A 342 4.96 13.91 14.08
N THR A 343 5.20 15.24 14.16
CA THR A 343 4.18 16.27 14.11
C THR A 343 4.34 17.04 12.80
N LEU A 344 3.24 17.22 12.06
CA LEU A 344 3.21 17.86 10.76
C LEU A 344 2.35 19.11 10.84
N ALA A 345 2.96 20.29 10.82
CA ALA A 345 2.26 21.56 10.65
C ALA A 345 2.02 21.78 9.15
N LEU A 346 0.77 21.70 8.71
CA LEU A 346 0.40 21.82 7.30
C LEU A 346 0.40 23.30 6.87
N HIS A 347 1.00 23.58 5.71
CA HIS A 347 1.00 24.95 5.17
C HIS A 347 -0.37 25.35 4.57
N GLU A 348 -1.17 24.35 4.17
CA GLU A 348 -2.57 24.52 3.78
C GLU A 348 -3.43 23.45 4.48
N PRO A 349 -4.63 23.79 4.96
CA PRO A 349 -5.46 22.81 5.64
C PRO A 349 -5.88 21.67 4.74
N LEU A 350 -5.80 20.44 5.26
CA LEU A 350 -6.41 19.25 4.65
C LEU A 350 -7.80 18.99 5.20
N GLU A 351 -8.65 18.34 4.40
CA GLU A 351 -10.00 17.96 4.83
C GLU A 351 -10.13 16.45 4.97
N GLY A 352 -10.79 16.01 6.04
CA GLY A 352 -11.16 14.62 6.23
C GLY A 352 -9.96 13.68 6.42
N VAL A 353 -8.98 14.10 7.22
CA VAL A 353 -7.86 13.28 7.68
C VAL A 353 -8.41 12.25 8.66
N ALA A 354 -8.17 10.96 8.39
CA ALA A 354 -8.64 9.87 9.24
C ALA A 354 -7.47 9.22 9.98
N ARG A 355 -7.69 8.89 11.27
CA ARG A 355 -6.77 8.09 12.06
C ARG A 355 -6.61 6.70 11.45
N GLY A 356 -5.42 6.12 11.57
CA GLY A 356 -5.09 4.80 11.00
C GLY A 356 -4.60 4.85 9.54
N GLN A 357 -4.73 5.99 8.84
CA GLN A 357 -4.08 6.21 7.55
C GLN A 357 -2.57 6.47 7.74
N ALA A 358 -1.77 6.27 6.69
CA ALA A 358 -0.38 6.67 6.71
C ALA A 358 -0.23 8.14 6.28
N ALA A 359 0.66 8.86 6.97
CA ALA A 359 1.25 10.09 6.49
C ALA A 359 2.62 9.76 5.90
N VAL A 360 2.74 9.83 4.58
CA VAL A 360 4.01 9.57 3.87
C VAL A 360 4.65 10.90 3.53
N LEU A 361 5.92 11.07 3.96
CA LEU A 361 6.70 12.28 3.71
C LEU A 361 7.52 12.15 2.43
N TYR A 362 7.54 13.23 1.67
CA TYR A 362 8.30 13.37 0.44
C TYR A 362 9.22 14.59 0.50
N LEU A 363 10.46 14.40 0.12
CA LEU A 363 11.36 15.50 -0.18
C LEU A 363 11.15 15.91 -1.63
N PRO A 364 10.71 17.16 -1.89
CA PRO A 364 10.58 17.66 -3.25
C PRO A 364 11.89 17.56 -4.03
N ASP A 365 11.82 17.05 -5.25
CA ASP A 365 12.97 16.98 -6.13
C ASP A 365 13.00 18.18 -7.10
N PRO A 366 13.98 19.10 -6.96
CA PRO A 366 14.08 20.25 -7.83
C PRO A 366 14.44 19.90 -9.29
N ASP A 367 15.05 18.73 -9.52
CA ASP A 367 15.51 18.27 -10.83
C ASP A 367 14.41 17.55 -11.63
N GLY A 368 13.23 17.34 -11.03
CA GLY A 368 12.06 16.78 -11.70
C GLY A 368 12.11 15.26 -11.96
N GLN A 369 13.00 14.54 -11.27
CA GLN A 369 13.11 13.08 -11.37
C GLN A 369 12.09 12.32 -10.50
N GLY A 370 11.17 13.05 -9.84
CA GLY A 370 10.21 12.54 -8.89
C GLY A 370 10.65 12.71 -7.44
N ASP A 371 9.71 13.12 -6.58
CA ASP A 371 9.99 13.35 -5.16
C ASP A 371 10.55 12.08 -4.48
N ILE A 372 11.48 12.27 -3.55
CA ILE A 372 12.06 11.20 -2.74
C ILE A 372 11.14 10.88 -1.56
N VAL A 373 10.83 9.61 -1.34
CA VAL A 373 10.11 9.14 -0.15
C VAL A 373 11.05 9.16 1.05
N LEU A 374 10.75 10.00 2.04
CA LEU A 374 11.51 10.05 3.28
C LEU A 374 11.14 8.92 4.24
N GLY A 375 9.89 8.50 4.22
CA GLY A 375 9.32 7.50 5.10
C GLY A 375 7.87 7.81 5.44
N SER A 376 7.33 7.16 6.47
CA SER A 376 5.95 7.33 6.88
C SER A 376 5.74 7.19 8.37
N GLY A 377 4.55 7.58 8.83
CA GLY A 377 4.02 7.25 10.15
C GLY A 377 2.51 7.02 10.06
N THR A 378 1.95 6.34 11.05
CA THR A 378 0.50 6.13 11.14
C THR A 378 -0.16 7.30 11.86
N ILE A 379 -1.16 7.92 11.24
CA ILE A 379 -1.88 9.07 11.81
C ILE A 379 -2.63 8.62 13.07
N CYS A 380 -2.29 9.22 14.21
CA CYS A 380 -2.93 8.93 15.50
C CYS A 380 -3.75 10.11 16.04
N ALA A 381 -3.45 11.35 15.65
CA ALA A 381 -4.22 12.55 16.04
C ALA A 381 -4.18 13.65 14.96
N THR A 382 -5.14 14.56 15.06
CA THR A 382 -5.26 15.76 14.17
C THR A 382 -5.76 16.96 14.96
N ALA A 383 -5.36 18.18 14.55
CA ALA A 383 -5.82 19.44 15.11
C ALA A 383 -6.07 20.52 14.04
#